data_b4fc4c6fdcc1747f1f69a7d8dfc987c8
#
_entry.id   b4fc4c6fdcc1747f1f69a7d8dfc987c8
#
_cell.length_a   1.000
_cell.length_b   1.000
_cell.length_c   1.000
_cell.angle_alpha   90.00
_cell.angle_beta   90.00
_cell.angle_gamma   90.00
#
_symmetry.space_group_name_H-M   'P 1'
#
loop_
_entity.id
_entity.type
_entity.pdbx_description
1 polymer ?
#
loop_
_entity_poly.entity_id
_entity_poly.type
_entity_poly.pdbx_seq_one_letter_code
_entity_poly.pdbx_strand_id
1 'polypeptide(L)'
;LGNAPLAFVNFLSLFWFTNMAWPDLDPPRLAERPLSLQEALFVLEAPPEALPALAEAAIRVKEYFFGRRLKLVRLLNVKSGFCPEDCAYCAQSARSQAAIARYPLLSLEEILERAEEAQRLSARRFCLVAALRGPTPKVLERLGEAAQAIKARFPLELCASLGLLEEGMAEALKAAGFDYYNHNLNTAPSLYPRIATTHTYQDRLWTLKRAREAGLKLCSGVILGMGEGPKEVYEMALALRELGVESLPVNFLLPIPGTPLGDGRTVAGLTPERALKALILFRLLNPKAELRASAGRERYLGPYEPLAFRMVNSIFLQGYLTQPGSPWERDRALWESLGLDVEEGACG
;
A
#
# COMPACT_ATOMS: atom_id res chain seq x y z
N LEU A 1 2.78 -47.15 5.18
CA LEU A 1 3.80 -46.86 6.22
C LEU A 1 4.35 -45.46 6.05
N GLY A 2 3.99 -44.54 7.00
CA GLY A 2 4.65 -43.23 7.11
C GLY A 2 3.73 -42.01 7.23
N ASN A 3 2.69 -42.05 8.10
CA ASN A 3 2.00 -40.86 8.56
C ASN A 3 2.56 -40.46 9.91
N ALA A 4 3.26 -39.30 9.95
CA ALA A 4 3.42 -38.30 10.99
C ALA A 4 4.65 -37.45 10.64
N PRO A 5 4.53 -36.10 10.58
CA PRO A 5 4.51 -35.30 11.80
C PRO A 5 3.76 -33.94 11.73
N LEU A 6 2.60 -33.85 11.09
CA LEU A 6 1.83 -32.59 11.04
C LEU A 6 1.14 -32.23 12.38
N ALA A 7 0.84 -33.21 13.21
CA ALA A 7 0.19 -33.00 14.51
C ALA A 7 1.12 -32.44 15.61
N PHE A 8 2.42 -32.70 15.52
CA PHE A 8 3.38 -32.29 16.55
C PHE A 8 3.75 -30.80 16.49
N VAL A 9 3.79 -30.23 15.26
CA VAL A 9 4.09 -28.79 15.06
C VAL A 9 2.96 -27.90 15.59
N ASN A 10 1.70 -28.33 15.44
CA ASN A 10 0.54 -27.58 15.95
C ASN A 10 0.44 -27.57 17.49
N PHE A 11 0.85 -28.64 18.17
CA PHE A 11 0.73 -28.72 19.64
C PHE A 11 1.77 -27.85 20.36
N LEU A 12 2.99 -27.81 19.85
CA LEU A 12 4.04 -26.95 20.40
C LEU A 12 3.78 -25.46 20.16
N SER A 13 3.25 -25.09 18.98
CA SER A 13 2.91 -23.70 18.70
C SER A 13 1.74 -23.20 19.53
N LEU A 14 0.71 -24.02 19.73
CA LEU A 14 -0.42 -23.70 20.62
C LEU A 14 0.03 -23.55 22.08
N PHE A 15 0.85 -24.48 22.57
CA PHE A 15 1.38 -24.47 23.94
C PHE A 15 2.27 -23.23 24.17
N TRP A 16 3.08 -22.84 23.18
CA TRP A 16 3.92 -21.66 23.25
C TRP A 16 3.07 -20.39 23.32
N PHE A 17 2.04 -20.31 22.47
CA PHE A 17 1.14 -19.16 22.39
C PHE A 17 0.26 -18.97 23.65
N THR A 18 -0.20 -20.07 24.26
CA THR A 18 -1.02 -20.02 25.50
C THR A 18 -0.24 -19.62 26.74
N ASN A 19 1.09 -19.82 26.74
CA ASN A 19 1.96 -19.48 27.86
C ASN A 19 2.69 -18.11 27.70
N MET A 20 2.58 -17.44 26.55
CA MET A 20 3.11 -16.10 26.36
C MET A 20 2.09 -15.04 26.80
N ALA A 21 2.58 -14.04 27.54
CA ALA A 21 1.78 -12.84 27.80
C ALA A 21 1.49 -12.11 26.47
N TRP A 22 0.23 -11.77 26.25
CA TRP A 22 -0.16 -10.95 25.11
C TRP A 22 0.56 -9.61 25.18
N PRO A 23 1.08 -9.11 24.04
CA PRO A 23 1.65 -7.78 24.00
C PRO A 23 0.58 -6.74 24.38
N ASP A 24 1.03 -5.66 25.02
CA ASP A 24 0.15 -4.53 25.27
C ASP A 24 -0.19 -3.83 23.94
N LEU A 25 -1.42 -3.98 23.51
CA LEU A 25 -1.96 -3.44 22.26
C LEU A 25 -2.85 -2.21 22.46
N ASP A 26 -2.65 -1.50 23.58
CA ASP A 26 -3.36 -0.25 23.86
C ASP A 26 -2.99 0.84 22.84
N PRO A 27 -3.98 1.53 22.21
CA PRO A 27 -3.73 2.49 21.16
C PRO A 27 -2.79 3.64 21.55
N PRO A 28 -2.95 4.34 22.71
CA PRO A 28 -1.99 5.34 23.19
C PRO A 28 -0.56 4.80 23.30
N ARG A 29 -0.38 3.64 23.93
CA ARG A 29 0.94 3.01 24.10
C ARG A 29 1.59 2.70 22.76
N LEU A 30 0.85 2.17 21.79
CA LEU A 30 1.35 1.88 20.45
C LEU A 30 1.76 3.14 19.67
N ALA A 31 1.13 4.28 19.96
CA ALA A 31 1.51 5.56 19.37
C ALA A 31 2.87 6.06 19.88
N GLU A 32 3.18 5.79 21.15
CA GLU A 32 4.42 6.22 21.80
C GLU A 32 5.58 5.25 21.54
N ARG A 33 5.34 3.95 21.74
CA ARG A 33 6.36 2.90 21.60
C ARG A 33 5.95 1.85 20.55
N PRO A 34 6.81 1.56 19.56
CA PRO A 34 6.56 0.46 18.62
C PRO A 34 6.58 -0.90 19.33
N LEU A 35 5.95 -1.89 18.74
CA LEU A 35 6.16 -3.29 19.13
C LEU A 35 7.62 -3.67 18.90
N SER A 36 8.20 -4.43 19.82
CA SER A 36 9.48 -5.10 19.64
C SER A 36 9.36 -6.21 18.59
N LEU A 37 10.51 -6.71 18.09
CA LEU A 37 10.52 -7.85 17.18
C LEU A 37 9.80 -9.07 17.79
N GLN A 38 9.98 -9.35 19.09
CA GLN A 38 9.33 -10.48 19.74
C GLN A 38 7.80 -10.31 19.81
N GLU A 39 7.31 -9.09 20.14
CA GLU A 39 5.87 -8.78 20.12
C GLU A 39 5.29 -8.85 18.70
N ALA A 40 6.05 -8.45 17.69
CA ALA A 40 5.65 -8.55 16.28
C ALA A 40 5.61 -10.01 15.80
N LEU A 41 6.58 -10.83 16.18
CA LEU A 41 6.58 -12.27 15.87
C LEU A 41 5.39 -12.98 16.53
N PHE A 42 5.03 -12.58 17.78
CA PHE A 42 3.81 -13.07 18.41
C PHE A 42 2.57 -12.85 17.52
N VAL A 43 2.44 -11.67 16.89
CA VAL A 43 1.33 -11.37 15.97
C VAL A 43 1.43 -12.19 14.68
N LEU A 44 2.61 -12.25 14.07
CA LEU A 44 2.80 -12.86 12.76
C LEU A 44 2.75 -14.39 12.79
N GLU A 45 3.13 -15.00 13.91
CA GLU A 45 3.16 -16.47 14.10
C GLU A 45 1.94 -17.00 14.88
N ALA A 46 1.04 -16.10 15.29
CA ALA A 46 -0.17 -16.45 16.01
C ALA A 46 -0.96 -17.58 15.33
N PRO A 47 -1.53 -18.53 16.07
CA PRO A 47 -2.38 -19.56 15.49
C PRO A 47 -3.71 -18.97 14.99
N PRO A 48 -4.43 -19.68 14.09
CA PRO A 48 -5.67 -19.18 13.50
C PRO A 48 -6.73 -18.75 14.54
N GLU A 49 -6.78 -19.43 15.66
CA GLU A 49 -7.74 -19.17 16.75
C GLU A 49 -7.53 -17.80 17.43
N ALA A 50 -6.32 -17.27 17.39
CA ALA A 50 -5.99 -15.93 17.92
C ALA A 50 -6.33 -14.78 16.96
N LEU A 51 -6.53 -15.06 15.67
CA LEU A 51 -6.73 -14.04 14.65
C LEU A 51 -7.92 -13.10 14.95
N PRO A 52 -9.09 -13.58 15.41
CA PRO A 52 -10.20 -12.67 15.72
C PRO A 52 -9.84 -11.65 16.79
N ALA A 53 -9.13 -12.05 17.84
CA ALA A 53 -8.75 -11.16 18.94
C ALA A 53 -7.67 -10.16 18.52
N LEU A 54 -6.69 -10.59 17.72
CA LEU A 54 -5.66 -9.71 17.15
C LEU A 54 -6.26 -8.71 16.15
N ALA A 55 -7.18 -9.15 15.29
CA ALA A 55 -7.88 -8.28 14.37
C ALA A 55 -8.72 -7.23 15.12
N GLU A 56 -9.43 -7.62 16.17
CA GLU A 56 -10.19 -6.68 17.00
C GLU A 56 -9.30 -5.66 17.70
N ALA A 57 -8.10 -6.06 18.16
CA ALA A 57 -7.12 -5.10 18.68
C ALA A 57 -6.69 -4.07 17.60
N ALA A 58 -6.40 -4.51 16.38
CA ALA A 58 -6.05 -3.62 15.29
C ALA A 58 -7.23 -2.69 14.88
N ILE A 59 -8.46 -3.21 14.93
CA ILE A 59 -9.68 -2.42 14.68
C ILE A 59 -9.82 -1.34 15.75
N ARG A 60 -9.64 -1.65 17.04
CA ARG A 60 -9.67 -0.65 18.11
C ARG A 60 -8.62 0.44 17.92
N VAL A 61 -7.41 0.09 17.45
CA VAL A 61 -6.37 1.08 17.11
C VAL A 61 -6.85 2.01 15.99
N LYS A 62 -7.43 1.46 14.92
CA LYS A 62 -7.98 2.26 13.83
C LYS A 62 -9.11 3.16 14.33
N GLU A 63 -10.04 2.63 15.10
CA GLU A 63 -11.21 3.38 15.59
C GLU A 63 -10.80 4.48 16.59
N TYR A 64 -9.78 4.26 17.40
CA TYR A 64 -9.25 5.26 18.32
C TYR A 64 -8.69 6.50 17.60
N PHE A 65 -7.92 6.30 16.51
CA PHE A 65 -7.28 7.41 15.79
C PHE A 65 -8.14 7.99 14.66
N PHE A 66 -9.01 7.20 14.07
CA PHE A 66 -9.71 7.57 12.82
C PHE A 66 -11.23 7.37 12.88
N GLY A 67 -11.76 6.83 13.98
CA GLY A 67 -13.17 6.44 14.03
C GLY A 67 -13.50 5.37 13.00
N ARG A 68 -14.71 5.40 12.45
CA ARG A 68 -15.19 4.45 11.42
C ARG A 68 -14.91 4.93 9.99
N ARG A 69 -14.19 6.03 9.83
CA ARG A 69 -13.94 6.67 8.53
C ARG A 69 -13.17 5.76 7.57
N LEU A 70 -13.59 5.78 6.30
CA LEU A 70 -12.96 5.11 5.17
C LEU A 70 -12.73 6.14 4.05
N LYS A 71 -11.49 6.32 3.64
CA LYS A 71 -11.11 7.19 2.54
C LYS A 71 -11.04 6.42 1.24
N LEU A 72 -11.71 6.90 0.23
CA LEU A 72 -11.68 6.35 -1.12
C LEU A 72 -10.57 7.02 -1.93
N VAL A 73 -9.76 6.22 -2.60
CA VAL A 73 -8.61 6.69 -3.39
C VAL A 73 -8.71 6.15 -4.80
N ARG A 74 -8.64 7.04 -5.78
CA ARG A 74 -8.59 6.67 -7.20
C ARG A 74 -7.19 6.88 -7.73
N LEU A 75 -6.68 5.96 -8.56
CA LEU A 75 -5.43 6.16 -9.25
C LEU A 75 -5.63 6.18 -10.76
N LEU A 76 -4.80 6.96 -11.44
CA LEU A 76 -4.71 7.03 -12.88
C LEU A 76 -3.27 6.74 -13.31
N ASN A 77 -3.09 5.75 -14.17
CA ASN A 77 -1.82 5.51 -14.84
C ASN A 77 -1.69 6.51 -16.00
N VAL A 78 -1.05 7.67 -15.75
CA VAL A 78 -0.97 8.75 -16.76
C VAL A 78 0.03 8.48 -17.87
N LYS A 79 0.94 7.51 -17.69
CA LYS A 79 1.87 7.01 -18.72
C LYS A 79 2.12 5.54 -18.45
N SER A 80 1.87 4.68 -19.42
CA SER A 80 2.00 3.23 -19.27
C SER A 80 3.11 2.64 -20.11
N GLY A 81 3.87 1.71 -19.51
CA GLY A 81 4.96 0.99 -20.15
C GLY A 81 6.22 1.83 -20.38
N PHE A 82 7.23 1.20 -20.98
CA PHE A 82 8.53 1.82 -21.30
C PHE A 82 9.25 2.43 -20.08
N CYS A 83 9.06 1.89 -18.87
CA CYS A 83 9.85 2.26 -17.72
C CYS A 83 11.25 1.64 -17.86
N PRO A 84 12.35 2.42 -17.74
CA PRO A 84 13.70 1.89 -17.87
C PRO A 84 14.16 1.08 -16.65
N GLU A 85 13.37 1.11 -15.56
CA GLU A 85 13.66 0.35 -14.34
C GLU A 85 13.36 -1.15 -14.52
N ASP A 86 14.04 -1.99 -13.75
CA ASP A 86 14.00 -3.45 -13.88
C ASP A 86 13.21 -4.19 -12.78
N CYS A 87 12.32 -3.50 -12.08
CA CYS A 87 11.55 -4.05 -10.97
C CYS A 87 10.86 -5.37 -11.34
N ALA A 88 11.20 -6.45 -10.65
CA ALA A 88 10.81 -7.83 -10.99
C ALA A 88 9.29 -8.11 -10.90
N TYR A 89 8.55 -7.35 -10.11
CA TYR A 89 7.09 -7.46 -9.95
C TYR A 89 6.30 -6.63 -10.97
N CYS A 90 6.95 -5.68 -11.67
CA CYS A 90 6.26 -4.62 -12.38
C CYS A 90 6.05 -4.97 -13.85
N ALA A 91 4.78 -5.00 -14.29
CA ALA A 91 4.42 -5.24 -15.70
C ALA A 91 4.92 -4.12 -16.66
N GLN A 92 5.22 -2.93 -16.12
CA GLN A 92 5.69 -1.77 -16.89
C GLN A 92 7.22 -1.66 -16.95
N SER A 93 7.97 -2.57 -16.30
CA SER A 93 9.44 -2.53 -16.24
C SER A 93 10.12 -2.93 -17.56
N ALA A 94 11.40 -2.56 -17.70
CA ALA A 94 12.22 -2.94 -18.84
C ALA A 94 12.40 -4.46 -19.00
N ARG A 95 12.29 -5.23 -17.91
CA ARG A 95 12.38 -6.70 -17.88
C ARG A 95 11.08 -7.40 -18.20
N SER A 96 9.96 -6.66 -18.29
CA SER A 96 8.62 -7.23 -18.45
C SER A 96 8.29 -7.52 -19.91
N GLN A 97 7.81 -8.73 -20.16
CA GLN A 97 7.18 -9.17 -21.42
C GLN A 97 5.64 -9.23 -21.28
N ALA A 98 5.09 -8.66 -20.21
CA ALA A 98 3.66 -8.69 -19.96
C ALA A 98 2.89 -7.96 -21.08
N ALA A 99 1.76 -8.55 -21.46
CA ALA A 99 0.82 -7.97 -22.41
C ALA A 99 -0.01 -6.87 -21.70
N ILE A 100 0.48 -5.64 -21.74
CA ILE A 100 -0.19 -4.47 -21.17
C ILE A 100 -0.39 -3.39 -22.22
N ALA A 101 -1.40 -2.54 -22.04
CA ALA A 101 -1.55 -1.33 -22.83
C ALA A 101 -0.34 -0.40 -22.57
N ARG A 102 0.28 0.10 -23.63
CA ARG A 102 1.39 1.04 -23.56
C ARG A 102 1.00 2.33 -24.26
N TYR A 103 1.14 3.44 -23.57
CA TYR A 103 0.79 4.76 -24.10
C TYR A 103 1.68 5.84 -23.50
N PRO A 104 1.90 6.95 -24.24
CA PRO A 104 2.65 8.11 -23.76
C PRO A 104 1.90 8.81 -22.63
N LEU A 105 2.46 9.92 -22.13
CA LEU A 105 1.79 10.77 -21.17
C LEU A 105 0.45 11.27 -21.74
N LEU A 106 -0.63 11.04 -20.99
CA LEU A 106 -1.98 11.46 -21.32
C LEU A 106 -2.08 12.98 -21.51
N SER A 107 -3.05 13.41 -22.30
CA SER A 107 -3.37 14.83 -22.46
C SER A 107 -3.95 15.42 -21.17
N LEU A 108 -3.98 16.75 -21.09
CA LEU A 108 -4.60 17.44 -19.94
C LEU A 108 -6.09 17.12 -19.84
N GLU A 109 -6.77 17.09 -20.99
CA GLU A 109 -8.20 16.79 -21.09
C GLU A 109 -8.52 15.39 -20.55
N GLU A 110 -7.77 14.38 -20.97
CA GLU A 110 -7.93 13.00 -20.48
C GLU A 110 -7.73 12.89 -18.96
N ILE A 111 -6.72 13.60 -18.43
CA ILE A 111 -6.47 13.61 -16.98
C ILE A 111 -7.63 14.28 -16.23
N LEU A 112 -8.17 15.38 -16.74
CA LEU A 112 -9.30 16.11 -16.14
C LEU A 112 -10.60 15.29 -16.16
N GLU A 113 -10.90 14.59 -17.26
CA GLU A 113 -12.04 13.68 -17.36
C GLU A 113 -11.97 12.57 -16.28
N ARG A 114 -10.76 12.01 -16.06
CA ARG A 114 -10.56 11.00 -15.01
C ARG A 114 -10.62 11.57 -13.60
N ALA A 115 -10.22 12.82 -13.40
CA ALA A 115 -10.38 13.51 -12.13
C ALA A 115 -11.86 13.76 -11.79
N GLU A 116 -12.65 14.15 -12.79
CA GLU A 116 -14.10 14.28 -12.65
C GLU A 116 -14.79 12.94 -12.34
N GLU A 117 -14.36 11.85 -13.02
CA GLU A 117 -14.82 10.49 -12.70
C GLU A 117 -14.50 10.12 -11.24
N ALA A 118 -13.26 10.42 -10.79
CA ALA A 118 -12.85 10.17 -9.40
C ALA A 118 -13.75 10.94 -8.40
N GLN A 119 -14.08 12.20 -8.69
CA GLN A 119 -14.98 12.99 -7.87
C GLN A 119 -16.39 12.40 -7.83
N ARG A 120 -16.93 11.95 -8.98
CA ARG A 120 -18.26 11.30 -9.04
C ARG A 120 -18.34 10.01 -8.24
N LEU A 121 -17.20 9.30 -8.09
CA LEU A 121 -17.08 8.11 -7.25
C LEU A 121 -16.77 8.43 -5.78
N SER A 122 -16.90 9.67 -5.37
CA SER A 122 -16.59 10.13 -4.00
C SER A 122 -15.14 9.87 -3.56
N ALA A 123 -14.20 9.80 -4.49
CA ALA A 123 -12.80 9.70 -4.14
C ALA A 123 -12.34 10.95 -3.40
N ARG A 124 -11.65 10.79 -2.29
CA ARG A 124 -11.02 11.88 -1.55
C ARG A 124 -9.63 12.21 -2.08
N ARG A 125 -8.93 11.19 -2.63
CA ARG A 125 -7.59 11.36 -3.19
C ARG A 125 -7.50 10.80 -4.60
N PHE A 126 -6.83 11.55 -5.47
CA PHE A 126 -6.53 11.15 -6.84
C PHE A 126 -5.03 11.04 -7.03
N CYS A 127 -4.56 9.85 -7.43
CA CYS A 127 -3.15 9.54 -7.58
C CYS A 127 -2.78 9.51 -9.07
N LEU A 128 -1.83 10.35 -9.49
CA LEU A 128 -1.25 10.36 -10.84
C LEU A 128 0.02 9.52 -10.83
N VAL A 129 0.00 8.41 -11.57
CA VAL A 129 1.10 7.43 -11.61
C VAL A 129 1.68 7.37 -13.01
N ALA A 130 2.99 7.46 -13.16
CA ALA A 130 3.66 7.32 -14.45
C ALA A 130 4.78 6.29 -14.39
N ALA A 131 4.87 5.47 -15.46
CA ALA A 131 5.96 4.51 -15.65
C ALA A 131 7.25 5.24 -16.05
N LEU A 132 8.02 5.68 -15.06
CA LEU A 132 9.24 6.49 -15.21
C LEU A 132 10.31 6.05 -14.17
N ARG A 133 11.58 6.27 -14.49
CA ARG A 133 12.65 6.27 -13.49
C ARG A 133 12.55 7.49 -12.57
N GLY A 134 12.29 8.66 -13.16
CA GLY A 134 12.06 9.95 -12.53
C GLY A 134 11.41 10.90 -13.54
N PRO A 135 10.72 11.95 -13.10
CA PRO A 135 10.05 12.87 -14.01
C PRO A 135 11.06 13.76 -14.74
N THR A 136 10.82 14.00 -16.03
CA THR A 136 11.53 15.03 -16.79
C THR A 136 10.88 16.40 -16.57
N PRO A 137 11.57 17.53 -16.87
CA PRO A 137 10.96 18.86 -16.78
C PRO A 137 9.61 18.97 -17.52
N LYS A 138 9.50 18.38 -18.71
CA LYS A 138 8.25 18.35 -19.50
C LYS A 138 7.13 17.57 -18.80
N VAL A 139 7.46 16.49 -18.10
CA VAL A 139 6.47 15.73 -17.32
C VAL A 139 6.02 16.52 -16.09
N LEU A 140 6.96 17.19 -15.41
CA LEU A 140 6.64 18.05 -14.26
C LEU A 140 5.74 19.21 -14.67
N GLU A 141 6.05 19.88 -15.77
CA GLU A 141 5.24 20.97 -16.32
C GLU A 141 3.80 20.49 -16.62
N ARG A 142 3.63 19.43 -17.42
CA ARG A 142 2.33 18.89 -17.80
C ARG A 142 1.51 18.43 -16.58
N LEU A 143 2.12 17.72 -15.65
CA LEU A 143 1.41 17.26 -14.45
C LEU A 143 1.17 18.41 -13.46
N GLY A 144 2.00 19.45 -13.49
CA GLY A 144 1.77 20.68 -12.76
C GLY A 144 0.53 21.43 -13.25
N GLU A 145 0.39 21.61 -14.58
CA GLU A 145 -0.81 22.17 -15.21
C GLU A 145 -2.07 21.37 -14.83
N ALA A 146 -1.98 20.04 -14.90
CA ALA A 146 -3.08 19.15 -14.54
C ALA A 146 -3.44 19.30 -13.04
N ALA A 147 -2.46 19.35 -12.15
CA ALA A 147 -2.68 19.51 -10.71
C ALA A 147 -3.39 20.83 -10.39
N GLN A 148 -2.94 21.94 -10.96
CA GLN A 148 -3.57 23.25 -10.78
C GLN A 148 -5.02 23.25 -11.30
N ALA A 149 -5.25 22.69 -12.49
CA ALA A 149 -6.57 22.63 -13.08
C ALA A 149 -7.54 21.71 -12.28
N ILE A 150 -7.04 20.61 -11.71
CA ILE A 150 -7.81 19.73 -10.82
C ILE A 150 -8.15 20.45 -9.52
N LYS A 151 -7.17 21.08 -8.87
CA LYS A 151 -7.38 21.81 -7.61
C LYS A 151 -8.36 22.97 -7.74
N ALA A 152 -8.40 23.62 -8.90
CA ALA A 152 -9.36 24.70 -9.18
C ALA A 152 -10.83 24.20 -9.34
N ARG A 153 -11.04 22.92 -9.66
CA ARG A 153 -12.35 22.35 -10.00
C ARG A 153 -12.88 21.37 -8.97
N PHE A 154 -12.00 20.63 -8.30
CA PHE A 154 -12.37 19.48 -7.47
C PHE A 154 -11.68 19.52 -6.12
N PRO A 155 -12.36 19.18 -5.01
CA PRO A 155 -11.80 19.12 -3.65
C PRO A 155 -10.98 17.83 -3.43
N LEU A 156 -10.13 17.46 -4.40
CA LEU A 156 -9.32 16.24 -4.37
C LEU A 156 -7.95 16.51 -3.74
N GLU A 157 -7.52 15.64 -2.83
CA GLU A 157 -6.11 15.50 -2.49
C GLU A 157 -5.37 14.91 -3.70
N LEU A 158 -4.21 15.46 -4.05
CA LEU A 158 -3.40 14.96 -5.17
C LEU A 158 -2.17 14.22 -4.68
N CYS A 159 -1.92 13.05 -5.26
CA CYS A 159 -0.74 12.24 -4.99
C CYS A 159 0.01 11.97 -6.31
N ALA A 160 1.33 12.23 -6.33
CA ALA A 160 2.18 11.91 -7.47
C ALA A 160 3.01 10.65 -7.20
N SER A 161 3.13 9.77 -8.19
CA SER A 161 4.01 8.59 -8.18
C SER A 161 4.79 8.51 -9.49
N LEU A 162 5.97 9.16 -9.53
CA LEU A 162 6.70 9.48 -10.75
C LEU A 162 8.14 8.89 -10.75
N GLY A 163 8.45 7.98 -9.81
CA GLY A 163 9.80 7.40 -9.69
C GLY A 163 10.69 8.16 -8.70
N LEU A 164 11.99 8.21 -8.99
CA LEU A 164 12.99 8.87 -8.16
C LEU A 164 12.89 10.40 -8.35
N LEU A 165 13.09 11.15 -7.26
CA LEU A 165 13.14 12.61 -7.30
C LEU A 165 14.59 13.08 -7.18
N GLU A 166 14.99 13.95 -8.10
CA GLU A 166 16.21 14.75 -8.02
C GLU A 166 15.92 16.09 -7.37
N GLU A 167 16.96 16.90 -7.19
CA GLU A 167 16.88 18.23 -6.58
C GLU A 167 15.90 19.14 -7.36
N GLY A 168 15.07 19.90 -6.63
CA GLY A 168 14.07 20.80 -7.21
C GLY A 168 12.78 20.15 -7.71
N MET A 169 12.75 18.83 -7.90
CA MET A 169 11.57 18.14 -8.44
C MET A 169 10.43 18.03 -7.41
N ALA A 170 10.77 17.78 -6.16
CA ALA A 170 9.77 17.71 -5.08
C ALA A 170 9.13 19.09 -4.82
N GLU A 171 9.94 20.14 -4.83
CA GLU A 171 9.51 21.53 -4.67
C GLU A 171 8.57 21.93 -5.81
N ALA A 172 8.91 21.58 -7.06
CA ALA A 172 8.06 21.84 -8.21
C ALA A 172 6.68 21.17 -8.09
N LEU A 173 6.65 19.90 -7.66
CA LEU A 173 5.39 19.19 -7.40
C LEU A 173 4.58 19.84 -6.27
N LYS A 174 5.24 20.24 -5.20
CA LYS A 174 4.58 20.94 -4.09
C LYS A 174 3.98 22.27 -4.52
N ALA A 175 4.75 23.07 -5.25
CA ALA A 175 4.31 24.35 -5.79
C ALA A 175 3.13 24.21 -6.78
N ALA A 176 3.08 23.10 -7.53
CA ALA A 176 1.99 22.78 -8.44
C ALA A 176 0.69 22.33 -7.71
N GLY A 177 0.72 22.11 -6.39
CA GLY A 177 -0.45 21.76 -5.60
C GLY A 177 -0.61 20.27 -5.28
N PHE A 178 0.43 19.44 -5.47
CA PHE A 178 0.40 18.09 -4.96
C PHE A 178 0.48 18.08 -3.42
N ASP A 179 -0.31 17.20 -2.80
CA ASP A 179 -0.36 17.02 -1.35
C ASP A 179 0.57 15.89 -0.88
N TYR A 180 0.69 14.83 -1.70
CA TYR A 180 1.42 13.60 -1.38
C TYR A 180 2.40 13.23 -2.49
N TYR A 181 3.50 12.60 -2.08
CA TYR A 181 4.36 11.85 -2.99
C TYR A 181 4.33 10.37 -2.64
N ASN A 182 3.99 9.52 -3.62
CA ASN A 182 4.03 8.07 -3.46
C ASN A 182 5.35 7.51 -3.95
N HIS A 183 6.07 6.87 -3.05
CA HIS A 183 7.27 6.10 -3.39
C HIS A 183 7.43 4.93 -2.42
N ASN A 184 6.93 3.76 -2.80
CA ASN A 184 6.90 2.60 -1.93
C ASN A 184 8.30 2.07 -1.63
N LEU A 185 8.56 1.62 -0.39
CA LEU A 185 9.76 0.84 -0.06
C LEU A 185 9.73 -0.52 -0.73
N ASN A 186 8.55 -1.06 -0.99
CA ASN A 186 8.23 -2.33 -1.64
C ASN A 186 8.56 -3.56 -0.80
N THR A 187 9.81 -3.74 -0.34
CA THR A 187 10.26 -4.90 0.43
C THR A 187 11.35 -4.51 1.42
N ALA A 188 11.81 -5.46 2.23
CA ALA A 188 12.91 -5.25 3.17
C ALA A 188 14.25 -5.00 2.47
N PRO A 189 15.19 -4.25 3.09
CA PRO A 189 16.49 -3.96 2.51
C PRO A 189 17.26 -5.21 2.06
N SER A 190 17.18 -6.30 2.85
CA SER A 190 17.88 -7.58 2.58
C SER A 190 17.38 -8.28 1.30
N LEU A 191 16.12 -8.08 0.94
CA LEU A 191 15.49 -8.67 -0.25
C LEU A 191 15.59 -7.77 -1.47
N TYR A 192 15.85 -6.48 -1.27
CA TYR A 192 15.75 -5.48 -2.33
C TYR A 192 16.60 -5.77 -3.57
N PRO A 193 17.87 -6.27 -3.46
CA PRO A 193 18.69 -6.59 -4.61
C PRO A 193 18.14 -7.70 -5.54
N ARG A 194 17.21 -8.52 -5.04
CA ARG A 194 16.50 -9.53 -5.84
C ARG A 194 15.34 -8.94 -6.62
N ILE A 195 14.86 -7.77 -6.21
CA ILE A 195 13.65 -7.13 -6.75
C ILE A 195 13.99 -6.10 -7.82
N ALA A 196 15.05 -5.30 -7.60
CA ALA A 196 15.50 -4.28 -8.53
C ALA A 196 17.02 -4.13 -8.47
N THR A 197 17.66 -3.89 -9.63
CA THR A 197 19.11 -3.65 -9.73
C THR A 197 19.44 -2.29 -10.33
N THR A 198 18.48 -1.62 -10.96
CA THR A 198 18.64 -0.30 -11.58
C THR A 198 18.56 0.87 -10.59
N HIS A 199 18.07 0.61 -9.38
CA HIS A 199 18.07 1.53 -8.25
C HIS A 199 18.09 0.74 -6.94
N THR A 200 18.51 1.39 -5.86
CA THR A 200 18.69 0.78 -4.55
C THR A 200 17.55 1.12 -3.58
N TYR A 201 17.48 0.42 -2.46
CA TYR A 201 16.62 0.77 -1.34
C TYR A 201 16.94 2.18 -0.81
N GLN A 202 18.22 2.56 -0.80
CA GLN A 202 18.66 3.88 -0.36
C GLN A 202 18.18 5.01 -1.29
N ASP A 203 18.12 4.78 -2.60
CA ASP A 203 17.56 5.76 -3.54
C ASP A 203 16.09 6.06 -3.25
N ARG A 204 15.34 5.04 -2.78
CA ARG A 204 13.95 5.23 -2.34
C ARG A 204 13.85 6.05 -1.07
N LEU A 205 14.72 5.79 -0.09
CA LEU A 205 14.76 6.58 1.13
C LEU A 205 15.11 8.04 0.84
N TRP A 206 16.08 8.29 -0.04
CA TRP A 206 16.43 9.66 -0.45
C TRP A 206 15.29 10.37 -1.17
N THR A 207 14.56 9.68 -2.04
CA THR A 207 13.38 10.24 -2.70
C THR A 207 12.31 10.64 -1.69
N LEU A 208 12.01 9.78 -0.71
CA LEU A 208 11.05 10.09 0.36
C LEU A 208 11.52 11.26 1.22
N LYS A 209 12.81 11.31 1.55
CA LYS A 209 13.40 12.42 2.30
C LYS A 209 13.21 13.74 1.56
N ARG A 210 13.56 13.82 0.26
CA ARG A 210 13.36 15.03 -0.56
C ARG A 210 11.89 15.44 -0.63
N ALA A 211 10.98 14.49 -0.80
CA ALA A 211 9.54 14.78 -0.78
C ALA A 211 9.10 15.41 0.54
N ARG A 212 9.58 14.89 1.68
CA ARG A 212 9.32 15.43 3.00
C ARG A 212 9.87 16.84 3.18
N GLU A 213 11.12 17.07 2.79
CA GLU A 213 11.80 18.35 2.89
C GLU A 213 11.10 19.43 2.08
N ALA A 214 10.53 19.08 0.94
CA ALA A 214 9.69 19.97 0.12
C ALA A 214 8.27 20.20 0.69
N GLY A 215 7.92 19.59 1.82
CA GLY A 215 6.61 19.73 2.46
C GLY A 215 5.49 18.88 1.84
N LEU A 216 5.84 17.84 1.06
CA LEU A 216 4.89 16.81 0.63
C LEU A 216 4.69 15.79 1.75
N LYS A 217 3.45 15.34 1.93
CA LYS A 217 3.14 14.18 2.77
C LYS A 217 3.63 12.91 2.08
N LEU A 218 4.13 11.96 2.87
CA LEU A 218 4.63 10.70 2.33
C LEU A 218 3.52 9.66 2.19
N CYS A 219 3.42 9.09 0.98
CA CYS A 219 2.69 7.86 0.73
C CYS A 219 3.72 6.79 0.39
N SER A 220 3.96 5.86 1.31
CA SER A 220 4.93 4.79 1.09
C SER A 220 4.47 3.50 1.75
N GLY A 221 4.67 2.39 1.07
CA GLY A 221 4.21 1.09 1.52
C GLY A 221 5.00 -0.06 0.95
N VAL A 222 4.38 -1.22 0.93
CA VAL A 222 5.03 -2.50 0.63
C VAL A 222 4.24 -3.32 -0.38
N ILE A 223 4.89 -4.37 -0.88
CA ILE A 223 4.26 -5.45 -1.65
C ILE A 223 4.61 -6.76 -0.93
N LEU A 224 3.60 -7.42 -0.38
CA LEU A 224 3.72 -8.71 0.28
C LEU A 224 3.64 -9.85 -0.72
N GLY A 225 4.36 -10.93 -0.47
CA GLY A 225 4.41 -12.11 -1.34
C GLY A 225 5.63 -12.14 -2.26
N MET A 226 6.67 -11.32 -1.99
CA MET A 226 7.92 -11.31 -2.75
C MET A 226 9.03 -12.15 -2.09
N GLY A 227 8.66 -13.02 -1.13
CA GLY A 227 9.58 -13.95 -0.46
C GLY A 227 10.04 -13.51 0.93
N GLU A 228 9.39 -12.50 1.51
CA GLU A 228 9.63 -12.04 2.87
C GLU A 228 9.16 -13.06 3.92
N GLY A 229 9.95 -13.20 4.99
CA GLY A 229 9.55 -13.91 6.21
C GLY A 229 9.00 -12.94 7.27
N PRO A 230 8.63 -13.46 8.46
CA PRO A 230 8.08 -12.64 9.55
C PRO A 230 9.01 -11.49 9.97
N LYS A 231 10.31 -11.71 10.00
CA LYS A 231 11.31 -10.70 10.35
C LYS A 231 11.33 -9.55 9.35
N GLU A 232 11.33 -9.86 8.06
CA GLU A 232 11.31 -8.85 6.99
C GLU A 232 10.00 -8.06 6.99
N VAL A 233 8.85 -8.69 7.30
CA VAL A 233 7.57 -7.98 7.45
C VAL A 233 7.63 -6.98 8.60
N TYR A 234 8.23 -7.36 9.74
CA TYR A 234 8.47 -6.45 10.86
C TYR A 234 9.39 -5.28 10.46
N GLU A 235 10.52 -5.57 9.81
CA GLU A 235 11.49 -4.55 9.36
C GLU A 235 10.83 -3.53 8.42
N MET A 236 10.00 -3.99 7.49
CA MET A 236 9.24 -3.11 6.58
C MET A 236 8.26 -2.21 7.35
N ALA A 237 7.50 -2.77 8.28
CA ALA A 237 6.51 -2.02 9.05
C ALA A 237 7.17 -0.98 9.98
N LEU A 238 8.31 -1.33 10.60
CA LEU A 238 9.10 -0.44 11.43
C LEU A 238 9.74 0.69 10.63
N ALA A 239 10.34 0.40 9.47
CA ALA A 239 10.94 1.40 8.60
C ALA A 239 9.92 2.48 8.15
N LEU A 240 8.68 2.08 7.84
CA LEU A 240 7.61 3.02 7.49
C LEU A 240 7.18 3.88 8.69
N ARG A 241 7.18 3.32 9.90
CA ARG A 241 6.96 4.08 11.13
C ARG A 241 8.06 5.12 11.36
N GLU A 242 9.32 4.72 11.23
CA GLU A 242 10.49 5.61 11.43
C GLU A 242 10.51 6.74 10.40
N LEU A 243 10.08 6.46 9.18
CA LEU A 243 9.85 7.47 8.16
C LEU A 243 8.67 8.39 8.48
N GLY A 244 7.79 8.01 9.40
CA GLY A 244 6.60 8.79 9.75
C GLY A 244 5.64 8.97 8.57
N VAL A 245 5.42 7.94 7.77
CA VAL A 245 4.56 8.02 6.58
C VAL A 245 3.12 8.36 6.96
N GLU A 246 2.51 9.29 6.24
CA GLU A 246 1.11 9.66 6.46
C GLU A 246 0.14 8.67 5.81
N SER A 247 0.53 8.06 4.69
CA SER A 247 -0.30 7.07 3.97
C SER A 247 0.53 5.83 3.67
N LEU A 248 0.00 4.66 4.08
CA LEU A 248 0.69 3.38 4.06
C LEU A 248 -0.12 2.35 3.22
N PRO A 249 0.14 2.24 1.91
CA PRO A 249 -0.46 1.19 1.09
C PRO A 249 0.23 -0.16 1.33
N VAL A 250 -0.55 -1.18 1.70
CA VAL A 250 -0.11 -2.57 1.71
C VAL A 250 -0.69 -3.26 0.48
N ASN A 251 0.20 -3.59 -0.45
CA ASN A 251 -0.14 -4.34 -1.65
C ASN A 251 0.20 -5.82 -1.45
N PHE A 252 -0.50 -6.68 -2.18
CA PHE A 252 -0.22 -8.11 -2.28
C PHE A 252 0.20 -8.39 -3.71
N LEU A 253 1.29 -9.12 -3.90
CA LEU A 253 1.86 -9.37 -5.22
C LEU A 253 0.84 -10.09 -6.11
N LEU A 254 0.46 -9.45 -7.20
CA LEU A 254 -0.29 -10.08 -8.28
C LEU A 254 0.71 -10.65 -9.29
N PRO A 255 0.85 -11.98 -9.41
CA PRO A 255 1.72 -12.59 -10.40
C PRO A 255 1.19 -12.28 -11.80
N ILE A 256 1.90 -11.41 -12.53
CA ILE A 256 1.52 -11.02 -13.88
C ILE A 256 2.39 -11.80 -14.86
N PRO A 257 1.81 -12.67 -15.72
CA PRO A 257 2.57 -13.41 -16.71
C PRO A 257 3.45 -12.48 -17.56
N GLY A 258 4.70 -12.88 -17.76
CA GLY A 258 5.69 -12.07 -18.48
C GLY A 258 6.52 -11.14 -17.59
N THR A 259 6.24 -11.05 -16.29
CA THR A 259 7.17 -10.43 -15.32
C THR A 259 8.07 -11.48 -14.68
N PRO A 260 9.26 -11.13 -14.17
CA PRO A 260 10.13 -12.08 -13.46
C PRO A 260 9.48 -12.82 -12.29
N LEU A 261 8.56 -12.16 -11.56
CA LEU A 261 7.77 -12.79 -10.47
C LEU A 261 6.40 -13.29 -10.92
N GLY A 262 6.17 -13.38 -12.23
CA GLY A 262 4.86 -13.72 -12.81
C GLY A 262 4.51 -15.22 -12.79
N ASP A 263 5.44 -16.09 -12.41
CA ASP A 263 5.20 -17.54 -12.31
C ASP A 263 4.39 -17.94 -11.06
N GLY A 264 4.18 -17.03 -10.13
CA GLY A 264 3.39 -17.24 -8.90
C GLY A 264 4.09 -18.05 -7.82
N ARG A 265 5.31 -18.54 -8.04
CA ARG A 265 6.02 -19.37 -7.04
C ARG A 265 6.32 -18.61 -5.76
N THR A 266 6.70 -17.35 -5.86
CA THR A 266 7.06 -16.51 -4.71
C THR A 266 5.86 -16.23 -3.80
N VAL A 267 4.65 -16.10 -4.36
CA VAL A 267 3.40 -15.84 -3.59
C VAL A 267 2.75 -17.10 -3.04
N ALA A 268 3.25 -18.30 -3.35
CA ALA A 268 2.63 -19.56 -2.91
C ALA A 268 2.45 -19.66 -1.39
N GLY A 269 3.31 -18.97 -0.61
CA GLY A 269 3.21 -18.91 0.85
C GLY A 269 2.35 -17.77 1.39
N LEU A 270 1.76 -16.93 0.57
CA LEU A 270 0.89 -15.83 0.99
C LEU A 270 -0.55 -16.34 1.15
N THR A 271 -0.85 -16.91 2.31
CA THR A 271 -2.22 -17.36 2.65
C THR A 271 -3.07 -16.20 3.16
N PRO A 272 -4.41 -16.32 3.20
CA PRO A 272 -5.30 -15.32 3.77
C PRO A 272 -4.96 -14.94 5.22
N GLU A 273 -4.56 -15.92 6.04
CA GLU A 273 -4.13 -15.70 7.42
C GLU A 273 -2.85 -14.86 7.49
N ARG A 274 -1.86 -15.16 6.64
CA ARG A 274 -0.60 -14.39 6.58
C ARG A 274 -0.85 -12.98 6.09
N ALA A 275 -1.72 -12.80 5.10
CA ALA A 275 -2.11 -11.48 4.60
C ALA A 275 -2.79 -10.64 5.69
N LEU A 276 -3.73 -11.24 6.45
CA LEU A 276 -4.40 -10.58 7.57
C LEU A 276 -3.42 -10.23 8.69
N LYS A 277 -2.57 -11.16 9.12
CA LYS A 277 -1.56 -10.94 10.16
C LYS A 277 -0.62 -9.79 9.82
N ALA A 278 -0.18 -9.71 8.57
CA ALA A 278 0.63 -8.61 8.09
C ALA A 278 -0.13 -7.28 8.20
N LEU A 279 -1.38 -7.19 7.75
CA LEU A 279 -2.20 -5.98 7.91
C LEU A 279 -2.38 -5.59 9.38
N ILE A 280 -2.63 -6.56 10.25
CA ILE A 280 -2.71 -6.35 11.70
C ILE A 280 -1.41 -5.72 12.19
N LEU A 281 -0.25 -6.30 11.87
CA LEU A 281 1.05 -5.78 12.30
C LEU A 281 1.31 -4.37 11.77
N PHE A 282 1.02 -4.10 10.48
CA PHE A 282 1.16 -2.76 9.90
C PHE A 282 0.30 -1.72 10.63
N ARG A 283 -0.94 -2.07 11.03
CA ARG A 283 -1.79 -1.18 11.82
C ARG A 283 -1.23 -0.95 13.22
N LEU A 284 -0.79 -1.99 13.91
CA LEU A 284 -0.27 -1.90 15.27
C LEU A 284 1.06 -1.12 15.34
N LEU A 285 1.94 -1.31 14.35
CA LEU A 285 3.20 -0.57 14.26
C LEU A 285 3.03 0.86 13.74
N ASN A 286 2.00 1.13 12.95
CA ASN A 286 1.76 2.45 12.35
C ASN A 286 0.35 2.97 12.73
N PRO A 287 0.10 3.19 14.03
CA PRO A 287 -1.26 3.47 14.52
C PRO A 287 -1.85 4.77 13.98
N LYS A 288 -1.01 5.77 13.68
CA LYS A 288 -1.41 7.11 13.17
C LYS A 288 -1.35 7.24 11.65
N ALA A 289 -0.90 6.21 10.91
CA ALA A 289 -0.86 6.26 9.45
C ALA A 289 -2.21 5.91 8.83
N GLU A 290 -2.54 6.51 7.69
CA GLU A 290 -3.63 6.08 6.82
C GLU A 290 -3.25 4.74 6.19
N LEU A 291 -3.62 3.64 6.84
CA LEU A 291 -3.37 2.29 6.32
C LEU A 291 -4.35 1.98 5.17
N ARG A 292 -3.83 1.47 4.07
CA ARG A 292 -4.62 1.08 2.89
C ARG A 292 -4.42 -0.40 2.56
N ALA A 293 -5.52 -1.16 2.49
CA ALA A 293 -5.52 -2.44 1.80
C ALA A 293 -5.60 -2.15 0.28
N SER A 294 -4.48 -2.43 -0.41
CA SER A 294 -4.27 -2.00 -1.79
C SER A 294 -4.42 -3.15 -2.79
N ALA A 295 -3.60 -3.18 -3.83
CA ALA A 295 -3.68 -4.18 -4.89
C ALA A 295 -3.63 -5.62 -4.37
N GLY A 296 -4.48 -6.50 -4.90
CA GLY A 296 -4.51 -7.92 -4.58
C GLY A 296 -5.28 -8.28 -3.30
N ARG A 297 -5.84 -7.30 -2.57
CA ARG A 297 -6.63 -7.57 -1.35
C ARG A 297 -7.78 -8.53 -1.60
N GLU A 298 -8.50 -8.35 -2.69
CA GLU A 298 -9.64 -9.17 -3.11
C GLU A 298 -9.25 -10.61 -3.42
N ARG A 299 -7.99 -10.85 -3.77
CA ARG A 299 -7.46 -12.18 -4.07
C ARG A 299 -6.93 -12.89 -2.83
N TYR A 300 -6.24 -12.16 -1.94
CA TYR A 300 -5.47 -12.79 -0.86
C TYR A 300 -6.11 -12.70 0.51
N LEU A 301 -7.05 -11.79 0.77
CA LEU A 301 -7.71 -11.71 2.07
C LEU A 301 -8.85 -12.73 2.23
N GLY A 302 -9.49 -13.14 1.13
CA GLY A 302 -10.55 -14.15 1.16
C GLY A 302 -11.62 -13.82 2.21
N PRO A 303 -11.92 -14.77 3.14
CA PRO A 303 -12.95 -14.58 4.17
C PRO A 303 -12.62 -13.49 5.19
N TYR A 304 -11.37 -13.03 5.25
CA TYR A 304 -10.92 -12.00 6.18
C TYR A 304 -11.04 -10.57 5.63
N GLU A 305 -11.52 -10.39 4.39
CA GLU A 305 -11.66 -9.05 3.79
C GLU A 305 -12.57 -8.12 4.63
N PRO A 306 -13.69 -8.58 5.22
CA PRO A 306 -14.49 -7.74 6.12
C PRO A 306 -13.71 -7.24 7.35
N LEU A 307 -12.87 -8.08 7.96
CA LEU A 307 -12.00 -7.66 9.07
C LEU A 307 -10.96 -6.63 8.61
N ALA A 308 -10.35 -6.85 7.42
CA ALA A 308 -9.40 -5.91 6.84
C ALA A 308 -10.04 -4.54 6.60
N PHE A 309 -11.27 -4.47 6.05
CA PHE A 309 -11.99 -3.20 5.85
C PHE A 309 -12.23 -2.44 7.16
N ARG A 310 -12.50 -3.14 8.28
CA ARG A 310 -12.67 -2.51 9.59
C ARG A 310 -11.36 -1.95 10.16
N MET A 311 -10.20 -2.54 9.84
CA MET A 311 -8.91 -2.11 10.39
C MET A 311 -8.12 -1.15 9.49
N VAL A 312 -8.46 -1.02 8.20
CA VAL A 312 -7.88 -0.01 7.33
C VAL A 312 -8.75 1.24 7.29
N ASN A 313 -8.16 2.36 6.90
CA ASN A 313 -8.89 3.61 6.76
C ASN A 313 -8.80 4.20 5.35
N SER A 314 -8.28 3.42 4.39
CA SER A 314 -8.44 3.75 2.97
C SER A 314 -8.40 2.51 2.07
N ILE A 315 -8.98 2.62 0.88
CA ILE A 315 -8.95 1.62 -0.18
C ILE A 315 -8.77 2.28 -1.55
N PHE A 316 -8.23 1.52 -2.52
CA PHE A 316 -8.30 1.92 -3.93
C PHE A 316 -9.65 1.53 -4.54
N LEU A 317 -10.16 2.40 -5.39
CA LEU A 317 -11.34 2.16 -6.22
C LEU A 317 -10.97 1.67 -7.60
N GLN A 318 -11.64 0.64 -8.09
CA GLN A 318 -11.66 0.22 -9.50
C GLN A 318 -10.27 0.12 -10.18
N GLY A 319 -9.45 -0.80 -9.78
CA GLY A 319 -8.26 -1.17 -10.52
C GLY A 319 -6.95 -0.59 -10.00
N TYR A 320 -5.89 -1.25 -10.48
CA TYR A 320 -4.52 -1.00 -10.06
C TYR A 320 -3.63 -0.93 -11.30
N LEU A 321 -3.31 0.23 -11.78
CA LEU A 321 -2.43 0.45 -12.93
C LEU A 321 -2.81 -0.39 -14.17
N THR A 322 -2.28 -1.62 -14.25
CA THR A 322 -2.45 -2.57 -15.36
C THR A 322 -3.36 -3.75 -15.02
N GLN A 323 -3.93 -3.79 -13.82
CA GLN A 323 -4.81 -4.86 -13.35
C GLN A 323 -6.18 -4.32 -12.96
N PRO A 324 -7.27 -5.04 -13.27
CA PRO A 324 -8.58 -4.71 -12.72
C PRO A 324 -8.57 -4.90 -11.20
N GLY A 325 -9.25 -4.04 -10.47
CA GLY A 325 -9.47 -4.22 -9.04
C GLY A 325 -10.86 -4.80 -8.78
N SER A 326 -11.29 -4.68 -7.52
CA SER A 326 -12.66 -5.02 -7.14
C SER A 326 -13.68 -4.10 -7.83
N PRO A 327 -14.83 -4.64 -8.30
CA PRO A 327 -15.93 -3.81 -8.77
C PRO A 327 -16.41 -2.84 -7.70
N TRP A 328 -16.80 -1.62 -8.11
CA TRP A 328 -17.29 -0.58 -7.22
C TRP A 328 -18.46 -1.04 -6.37
N GLU A 329 -19.44 -1.71 -6.98
CA GLU A 329 -20.68 -2.15 -6.33
C GLU A 329 -20.38 -3.17 -5.22
N ARG A 330 -19.42 -4.04 -5.44
CA ARG A 330 -18.99 -5.04 -4.45
C ARG A 330 -18.35 -4.36 -3.23
N ASP A 331 -17.42 -3.46 -3.47
CA ASP A 331 -16.73 -2.75 -2.39
C ASP A 331 -17.73 -1.87 -1.62
N ARG A 332 -18.63 -1.20 -2.33
CA ARG A 332 -19.68 -0.37 -1.74
C ARG A 332 -20.60 -1.19 -0.83
N ALA A 333 -21.11 -2.30 -1.31
CA ALA A 333 -21.95 -3.19 -0.50
C ALA A 333 -21.21 -3.67 0.77
N LEU A 334 -19.90 -3.94 0.66
CA LEU A 334 -19.10 -4.39 1.80
C LEU A 334 -18.96 -3.28 2.85
N TRP A 335 -18.50 -2.09 2.50
CA TRP A 335 -18.31 -1.04 3.52
C TRP A 335 -19.64 -0.53 4.10
N GLU A 336 -20.73 -0.50 3.32
CA GLU A 336 -22.07 -0.18 3.83
C GLU A 336 -22.56 -1.23 4.83
N SER A 337 -22.39 -2.53 4.54
CA SER A 337 -22.74 -3.60 5.47
C SER A 337 -21.95 -3.56 6.79
N LEU A 338 -20.74 -3.02 6.76
CA LEU A 338 -19.89 -2.82 7.93
C LEU A 338 -20.15 -1.49 8.64
N GLY A 339 -21.02 -0.63 8.10
CA GLY A 339 -21.35 0.70 8.61
C GLY A 339 -20.12 1.61 8.67
N LEU A 340 -19.25 1.57 7.67
CA LEU A 340 -18.10 2.46 7.58
C LEU A 340 -18.53 3.81 6.96
N ASP A 341 -18.01 4.90 7.53
CA ASP A 341 -18.31 6.26 7.08
C ASP A 341 -17.32 6.66 5.97
N VAL A 342 -17.80 6.79 4.74
CA VAL A 342 -16.96 7.26 3.64
C VAL A 342 -16.64 8.75 3.82
N GLU A 343 -15.37 9.12 3.78
CA GLU A 343 -14.96 10.53 3.79
C GLU A 343 -15.31 11.17 2.46
N GLU A 344 -16.42 11.89 2.43
CA GLU A 344 -16.79 12.70 1.28
C GLU A 344 -15.86 13.91 1.16
N GLY A 345 -15.51 14.26 -0.09
CA GLY A 345 -14.87 15.55 -0.36
C GLY A 345 -15.81 16.65 0.08
N ALA A 346 -15.36 17.60 0.90
CA ALA A 346 -16.18 18.74 1.27
C ALA A 346 -16.69 19.40 -0.01
N CYS A 347 -18.01 19.33 -0.23
CA CYS A 347 -18.67 20.22 -1.17
C CYS A 347 -18.58 21.62 -0.54
N GLY A 348 -17.62 22.45 -1.01
CA GLY A 348 -17.55 23.87 -0.71
C GLY A 348 -18.58 24.62 -1.53
#